data_4e9711b6c2eb1020105da736f77fc7c6
#
_entry.id   4e9711b6c2eb1020105da736f77fc7c6
#
_cell.length_a   1.000
_cell.length_b   1.000
_cell.length_c   1.000
_cell.angle_alpha   90.00
_cell.angle_beta   90.00
_cell.angle_gamma   90.00
#
_symmetry.space_group_name_H-M   'P 1'
#
loop_
_entity.id
_entity.type
_entity.pdbx_description
1 polymer ?
#
loop_
_entity_poly.entity_id
_entity_poly.type
_entity_poly.pdbx_seq_one_letter_code
_entity_poly.pdbx_strand_id
1 'polypeptide(L)'
;MRKGILASLALSSVLLLAACGNNSSQSSSSAKETTTTTAEAVASASAQKYADPSTLKESYDVIIVGSGGAGLSAAIQAKEAGLNPVILEKMPTAGGNTTKSSAGMNASQTKFQEKEGIQDSNDKFYEESLKGGHGTNNPELLRYLVDNSASAIDWLDSMGIT
;
A
#
# COMPACT_ATOMS: atom_id res chain seq x y z
N MET A 1 -36.93 -40.86 -36.17
CA MET A 1 -38.31 -40.82 -35.66
C MET A 1 -38.38 -40.13 -34.33
N ARG A 2 -39.29 -39.17 -34.22
CA ARG A 2 -39.84 -38.48 -33.02
C ARG A 2 -38.88 -37.52 -32.35
N LYS A 3 -38.96 -36.18 -32.53
CA LYS A 3 -40.04 -35.18 -32.27
C LYS A 3 -40.30 -34.97 -30.78
N GLY A 4 -40.16 -33.76 -30.39
CA GLY A 4 -40.92 -33.05 -29.37
C GLY A 4 -40.01 -32.45 -28.30
N ILE A 5 -40.15 -31.30 -27.81
CA ILE A 5 -41.04 -30.13 -27.95
C ILE A 5 -40.43 -29.04 -27.06
N LEU A 6 -40.46 -27.85 -27.54
CA LEU A 6 -40.25 -26.54 -26.92
C LEU A 6 -40.92 -26.36 -25.55
N ALA A 7 -40.28 -25.66 -24.67
CA ALA A 7 -40.98 -24.73 -23.78
C ALA A 7 -40.08 -23.53 -23.41
N SER A 8 -40.40 -22.44 -23.99
CA SER A 8 -40.01 -21.08 -23.67
C SER A 8 -40.62 -20.66 -22.32
N LEU A 9 -39.86 -19.98 -21.49
CA LEU A 9 -40.45 -19.00 -20.59
C LEU A 9 -39.51 -17.82 -20.42
N ALA A 10 -39.91 -16.75 -21.03
CA ALA A 10 -39.42 -15.40 -20.79
C ALA A 10 -40.13 -14.83 -19.56
N LEU A 11 -39.41 -14.15 -18.70
CA LEU A 11 -39.98 -13.12 -17.81
C LEU A 11 -38.86 -12.16 -17.42
N SER A 12 -38.72 -11.09 -18.09
CA SER A 12 -39.15 -9.71 -17.74
C SER A 12 -38.34 -9.05 -16.62
N SER A 13 -37.45 -8.21 -17.10
CA SER A 13 -36.92 -6.94 -16.56
C SER A 13 -37.86 -6.15 -15.63
N VAL A 14 -37.27 -5.65 -14.53
CA VAL A 14 -37.68 -4.33 -13.98
C VAL A 14 -36.44 -3.58 -13.51
N LEU A 15 -36.06 -2.57 -14.26
CA LEU A 15 -35.25 -1.44 -13.82
C LEU A 15 -36.09 -0.59 -12.87
N LEU A 16 -35.49 -0.26 -11.72
CA LEU A 16 -35.93 0.89 -10.94
C LEU A 16 -34.73 1.77 -10.62
N LEU A 17 -34.56 2.79 -11.43
CA LEU A 17 -33.88 4.03 -11.08
C LEU A 17 -34.81 4.79 -10.12
N ALA A 18 -34.31 5.17 -8.97
CA ALA A 18 -34.90 6.23 -8.17
C ALA A 18 -33.84 7.25 -7.80
N ALA A 19 -34.09 8.43 -8.30
CA ALA A 19 -33.29 9.63 -8.24
C ALA A 19 -33.32 10.30 -6.86
N CYS A 20 -32.40 11.23 -6.73
CA CYS A 20 -32.22 12.26 -5.71
C CYS A 20 -33.51 12.89 -5.18
N GLY A 21 -33.49 13.17 -3.90
CA GLY A 21 -34.44 14.09 -3.27
C GLY A 21 -33.94 14.56 -1.93
N ASN A 22 -33.42 15.77 -1.93
CA ASN A 22 -33.13 16.60 -0.77
C ASN A 22 -34.40 16.91 -0.01
N ASN A 23 -34.48 16.76 1.29
CA ASN A 23 -35.01 17.82 2.15
C ASN A 23 -34.86 17.55 3.65
N SER A 24 -34.56 18.62 4.32
CA SER A 24 -34.42 18.90 5.72
C SER A 24 -35.67 18.63 6.57
N SER A 25 -35.46 18.38 7.82
CA SER A 25 -36.13 18.86 9.03
C SER A 25 -36.56 17.82 10.07
N GLN A 26 -35.88 17.87 11.19
CA GLN A 26 -36.32 17.92 12.59
C GLN A 26 -37.20 16.81 13.17
N SER A 27 -36.66 16.30 14.20
CA SER A 27 -36.97 16.29 15.63
C SER A 27 -37.24 14.91 16.28
N SER A 28 -36.48 14.72 17.30
CA SER A 28 -36.74 14.26 18.65
C SER A 28 -37.00 12.77 18.90
N SER A 29 -36.14 12.31 19.74
CA SER A 29 -36.26 11.63 21.03
C SER A 29 -35.91 10.15 21.11
N SER A 30 -34.88 10.01 21.89
CA SER A 30 -34.75 9.16 23.08
C SER A 30 -34.32 7.71 22.97
N ALA A 31 -33.15 7.55 23.56
CA ALA A 31 -32.67 6.42 24.38
C ALA A 31 -32.18 5.17 23.63
N LYS A 32 -31.04 4.63 23.88
CA LYS A 32 -30.28 4.33 25.05
C LYS A 32 -28.99 3.63 24.62
N GLU A 33 -27.90 4.05 25.19
CA GLU A 33 -26.64 3.36 25.46
C GLU A 33 -26.46 1.93 24.95
N THR A 34 -25.36 1.70 24.24
CA THR A 34 -24.21 0.97 24.83
C THR A 34 -23.13 0.69 23.76
N THR A 35 -21.93 1.02 24.13
CA THR A 35 -20.65 0.51 23.69
C THR A 35 -19.91 1.38 22.67
N THR A 36 -19.46 2.49 23.16
CA THR A 36 -18.26 3.18 22.71
C THR A 36 -17.06 2.43 23.31
N THR A 37 -16.35 1.72 22.52
CA THR A 37 -14.91 1.44 22.74
C THR A 37 -14.37 0.77 21.50
N THR A 38 -13.56 1.47 20.76
CA THR A 38 -12.54 1.05 19.80
C THR A 38 -12.58 1.87 18.50
N ALA A 39 -12.65 3.19 18.61
CA ALA A 39 -12.45 4.07 17.44
C ALA A 39 -11.43 5.20 17.71
N GLU A 40 -10.72 5.17 18.82
CA GLU A 40 -9.77 6.26 19.16
C GLU A 40 -8.29 5.94 18.91
N ALA A 41 -7.96 4.81 18.31
CA ALA A 41 -6.57 4.42 18.08
C ALA A 41 -6.04 4.69 16.65
N VAL A 42 -6.83 5.27 15.75
CA VAL A 42 -6.41 5.49 14.35
C VAL A 42 -6.37 6.96 13.94
N ALA A 43 -6.67 7.89 14.82
CA ALA A 43 -6.76 9.32 14.51
C ALA A 43 -5.57 10.16 14.98
N SER A 44 -4.39 9.57 15.13
CA SER A 44 -3.16 10.35 15.37
C SER A 44 -2.06 10.04 14.37
N ALA A 45 -2.40 10.00 13.09
CA ALA A 45 -1.42 10.33 12.08
C ALA A 45 -1.26 11.87 12.17
N SER A 46 -0.34 12.31 13.01
CA SER A 46 0.06 13.72 13.07
C SER A 46 0.37 14.18 11.66
N ALA A 47 -0.34 15.21 11.20
CA ALA A 47 -0.05 15.85 9.93
C ALA A 47 1.45 16.09 9.85
N GLN A 48 2.13 15.49 8.89
CA GLN A 48 3.57 15.55 8.76
C GLN A 48 3.96 17.00 8.48
N LYS A 49 4.53 17.64 9.48
CA LYS A 49 4.91 19.04 9.37
C LYS A 49 6.23 19.11 8.61
N TYR A 50 6.21 19.77 7.47
CA TYR A 50 7.44 20.10 6.75
C TYR A 50 8.35 20.98 7.61
N ALA A 51 9.65 20.80 7.42
CA ALA A 51 10.61 21.71 8.01
C ALA A 51 10.42 23.11 7.42
N ASP A 52 10.52 24.13 8.25
CA ASP A 52 10.56 25.52 7.80
C ASP A 52 11.82 25.69 6.93
N PRO A 53 11.72 26.25 5.70
CA PRO A 53 12.87 26.48 4.84
C PRO A 53 14.00 27.29 5.53
N SER A 54 13.68 28.16 6.49
CA SER A 54 14.66 28.90 7.26
C SER A 54 15.51 28.04 8.19
N THR A 55 15.08 26.79 8.46
CA THR A 55 15.82 25.83 9.29
C THR A 55 16.73 24.91 8.50
N LEU A 56 16.73 25.03 7.17
CA LEU A 56 17.61 24.25 6.32
C LEU A 56 19.07 24.65 6.58
N LYS A 57 19.94 23.64 6.59
CA LYS A 57 21.38 23.82 6.71
C LYS A 57 21.96 24.26 5.37
N GLU A 58 23.14 24.88 5.40
CA GLU A 58 23.87 25.24 4.17
C GLU A 58 24.39 24.02 3.39
N SER A 59 24.57 22.88 4.07
CA SER A 59 25.05 21.63 3.46
C SER A 59 24.43 20.40 4.09
N TYR A 60 24.33 19.36 3.30
CA TYR A 60 23.89 18.03 3.66
C TYR A 60 24.79 16.98 3.02
N ASP A 61 24.99 15.84 3.67
CA ASP A 61 25.79 14.75 3.10
C ASP A 61 25.07 14.04 1.96
N VAL A 62 23.72 13.98 2.02
CA VAL A 62 22.88 13.34 1.00
C VAL A 62 21.64 14.20 0.74
N ILE A 63 21.38 14.49 -0.54
CA ILE A 63 20.15 15.14 -0.98
C ILE A 63 19.30 14.11 -1.69
N ILE A 64 18.09 13.87 -1.19
CA ILE A 64 17.13 12.90 -1.72
C ILE A 64 15.96 13.67 -2.33
N VAL A 65 15.64 13.39 -3.57
CA VAL A 65 14.53 14.04 -4.28
C VAL A 65 13.33 13.09 -4.31
N GLY A 66 12.29 13.47 -3.60
CA GLY A 66 11.05 12.70 -3.43
C GLY A 66 11.02 11.90 -2.14
N SER A 67 9.85 11.90 -1.48
CA SER A 67 9.57 11.20 -0.21
C SER A 67 8.68 9.98 -0.39
N GLY A 68 8.72 9.33 -1.55
CA GLY A 68 8.12 7.99 -1.74
C GLY A 68 8.88 6.91 -0.99
N GLY A 69 8.45 5.65 -1.08
CA GLY A 69 9.09 4.53 -0.38
C GLY A 69 10.60 4.46 -0.58
N ALA A 70 11.08 4.62 -1.80
CA ALA A 70 12.52 4.60 -2.09
C ALA A 70 13.26 5.76 -1.43
N GLY A 71 12.72 6.98 -1.51
CA GLY A 71 13.35 8.16 -0.90
C GLY A 71 13.38 8.11 0.63
N LEU A 72 12.30 7.64 1.24
CA LEU A 72 12.24 7.43 2.69
C LEU A 72 13.23 6.36 3.15
N SER A 73 13.30 5.22 2.43
CA SER A 73 14.26 4.17 2.74
C SER A 73 15.72 4.64 2.60
N ALA A 74 16.01 5.40 1.54
CA ALA A 74 17.34 5.99 1.35
C ALA A 74 17.71 6.96 2.48
N ALA A 75 16.76 7.77 2.96
CA ALA A 75 17.00 8.70 4.06
C ALA A 75 17.27 7.96 5.38
N ILE A 76 16.53 6.89 5.66
CA ILE A 76 16.71 6.06 6.85
C ILE A 76 18.10 5.42 6.81
N GLN A 77 18.45 4.77 5.68
CA GLN A 77 19.76 4.15 5.52
C GLN A 77 20.92 5.16 5.63
N ALA A 78 20.79 6.34 5.03
CA ALA A 78 21.78 7.40 5.20
C ALA A 78 21.93 7.81 6.66
N LYS A 79 20.80 7.90 7.39
CA LYS A 79 20.81 8.23 8.81
C LYS A 79 21.45 7.15 9.68
N GLU A 80 21.16 5.89 9.41
CA GLU A 80 21.78 4.74 10.07
C GLU A 80 23.30 4.68 9.83
N ALA A 81 23.75 5.11 8.64
CA ALA A 81 25.16 5.27 8.32
C ALA A 81 25.83 6.50 8.98
N GLY A 82 25.12 7.24 9.82
CA GLY A 82 25.63 8.43 10.50
C GLY A 82 25.67 9.70 9.64
N LEU A 83 25.12 9.66 8.43
CA LEU A 83 25.05 10.80 7.52
C LEU A 83 23.90 11.75 7.88
N ASN A 84 23.94 12.95 7.30
CA ASN A 84 22.91 13.97 7.47
C ASN A 84 22.13 14.17 6.16
N PRO A 85 21.06 13.39 5.91
CA PRO A 85 20.25 13.51 4.71
C PRO A 85 19.26 14.65 4.79
N VAL A 86 18.84 15.15 3.61
CA VAL A 86 17.66 16.00 3.43
C VAL A 86 16.78 15.41 2.33
N ILE A 87 15.46 15.45 2.53
CA ILE A 87 14.49 15.03 1.53
C ILE A 87 13.80 16.28 0.99
N LEU A 88 13.82 16.45 -0.33
CA LEU A 88 13.09 17.48 -1.04
C LEU A 88 11.85 16.86 -1.68
N GLU A 89 10.66 17.25 -1.21
CA GLU A 89 9.37 16.76 -1.69
C GLU A 89 8.56 17.90 -2.32
N LYS A 90 8.03 17.66 -3.53
CA LYS A 90 7.21 18.67 -4.22
C LYS A 90 5.75 18.66 -3.83
N MET A 91 5.25 17.52 -3.34
CA MET A 91 3.85 17.38 -2.96
C MET A 91 3.62 17.84 -1.53
N PRO A 92 2.39 18.28 -1.19
CA PRO A 92 2.08 18.72 0.15
C PRO A 92 2.04 17.59 1.19
N THR A 93 2.26 16.34 0.79
CA THR A 93 2.31 15.17 1.68
C THR A 93 3.43 14.23 1.26
N ALA A 94 4.15 13.69 2.24
CA ALA A 94 5.13 12.64 2.00
C ALA A 94 4.47 11.28 1.69
N GLY A 95 5.26 10.34 1.17
CA GLY A 95 4.85 8.97 0.92
C GLY A 95 4.61 8.63 -0.55
N GLY A 96 4.32 9.63 -1.39
CA GLY A 96 4.13 9.43 -2.84
C GLY A 96 3.06 8.37 -3.17
N ASN A 97 3.31 7.58 -4.21
CA ASN A 97 2.40 6.48 -4.58
C ASN A 97 2.47 5.29 -3.62
N THR A 98 3.51 5.18 -2.81
CA THR A 98 3.66 4.09 -1.83
C THR A 98 2.52 4.12 -0.81
N THR A 99 2.10 5.29 -0.33
CA THR A 99 0.96 5.42 0.60
C THR A 99 -0.40 5.13 -0.04
N LYS A 100 -0.47 5.03 -1.36
CA LYS A 100 -1.69 4.72 -2.12
C LYS A 100 -1.76 3.26 -2.54
N SER A 101 -0.73 2.47 -2.22
CA SER A 101 -0.68 1.04 -2.53
C SER A 101 -1.50 0.22 -1.54
N SER A 102 -1.63 -1.07 -1.81
CA SER A 102 -2.40 -2.02 -0.98
C SER A 102 -1.69 -2.46 0.30
N ALA A 103 -0.63 -1.78 0.71
CA ALA A 103 0.14 -2.05 1.93
C ALA A 103 0.77 -3.46 2.01
N GLY A 104 0.95 -4.14 0.88
CA GLY A 104 1.64 -5.42 0.80
C GLY A 104 2.99 -5.28 0.09
N MET A 105 3.95 -6.11 0.48
CA MET A 105 5.23 -6.27 -0.21
C MET A 105 5.43 -7.75 -0.55
N ASN A 106 5.58 -8.04 -1.84
CA ASN A 106 5.89 -9.39 -2.29
C ASN A 106 7.37 -9.71 -2.05
N ALA A 107 7.62 -10.88 -1.48
CA ALA A 107 8.96 -11.39 -1.25
C ALA A 107 8.95 -12.93 -1.26
N SER A 108 10.09 -13.53 -1.51
CA SER A 108 10.31 -14.97 -1.44
C SER A 108 11.36 -15.31 -0.40
N GLN A 109 11.34 -16.54 0.11
CA GLN A 109 12.31 -17.06 1.08
C GLN A 109 12.41 -16.22 2.35
N THR A 110 11.29 -15.65 2.81
CA THR A 110 11.24 -14.85 4.02
C THR A 110 11.19 -15.75 5.27
N LYS A 111 11.68 -15.26 6.40
CA LYS A 111 11.54 -15.93 7.70
C LYS A 111 10.08 -16.20 8.09
N PHE A 112 9.13 -15.40 7.58
CA PHE A 112 7.71 -15.61 7.81
C PHE A 112 7.19 -16.81 7.02
N GLN A 113 7.60 -16.96 5.77
CA GLN A 113 7.28 -18.13 4.95
C GLN A 113 7.89 -19.40 5.55
N GLU A 114 9.14 -19.35 6.00
CA GLU A 114 9.80 -20.46 6.67
C GLU A 114 9.04 -20.91 7.93
N LYS A 115 8.64 -19.96 8.77
CA LYS A 115 7.86 -20.22 10.00
C LYS A 115 6.53 -20.90 9.72
N GLU A 116 5.87 -20.56 8.62
CA GLU A 116 4.60 -21.14 8.18
C GLU A 116 4.79 -22.42 7.32
N GLY A 117 6.03 -22.86 7.09
CA GLY A 117 6.33 -24.02 6.26
C GLY A 117 6.07 -23.81 4.76
N ILE A 118 5.95 -22.56 4.32
CA ILE A 118 5.70 -22.22 2.92
C ILE A 118 7.00 -22.37 2.12
N GLN A 119 6.98 -23.26 1.12
CA GLN A 119 8.09 -23.44 0.21
C GLN A 119 8.01 -22.46 -0.95
N ASP A 120 9.03 -21.64 -1.08
CA ASP A 120 9.14 -20.65 -2.15
C ASP A 120 10.60 -20.50 -2.60
N SER A 121 10.84 -19.82 -3.72
CA SER A 121 12.18 -19.56 -4.21
C SER A 121 12.26 -18.25 -5.00
N ASN A 122 13.46 -17.67 -5.02
CA ASN A 122 13.73 -16.49 -5.83
C ASN A 122 13.49 -16.75 -7.32
N ASP A 123 13.81 -17.95 -7.82
CA ASP A 123 13.58 -18.28 -9.22
C ASP A 123 12.09 -18.33 -9.55
N LYS A 124 11.29 -18.95 -8.71
CA LYS A 124 9.83 -18.98 -8.88
C LYS A 124 9.25 -17.56 -8.84
N PHE A 125 9.64 -16.74 -7.86
CA PHE A 125 9.19 -15.35 -7.76
C PHE A 125 9.59 -14.54 -9.00
N TYR A 126 10.81 -14.73 -9.49
CA TYR A 126 11.29 -14.09 -10.72
C TYR A 126 10.47 -14.48 -11.95
N GLU A 127 10.25 -15.78 -12.17
CA GLU A 127 9.49 -16.30 -13.32
C GLU A 127 8.03 -15.82 -13.30
N GLU A 128 7.37 -15.90 -12.15
CA GLU A 128 6.00 -15.43 -11.99
C GLU A 128 5.88 -13.92 -12.23
N SER A 129 6.83 -13.14 -11.73
CA SER A 129 6.87 -11.69 -11.94
C SER A 129 7.15 -11.31 -13.39
N LEU A 130 8.07 -12.02 -14.05
CA LEU A 130 8.37 -11.82 -15.46
C LEU A 130 7.15 -12.14 -16.33
N LYS A 131 6.47 -13.23 -16.02
CA LYS A 131 5.23 -13.62 -16.70
C LYS A 131 4.10 -12.60 -16.46
N GLY A 132 3.92 -12.16 -15.21
CA GLY A 132 2.93 -11.14 -14.85
C GLY A 132 3.18 -9.80 -15.54
N GLY A 133 4.43 -9.44 -15.74
CA GLY A 133 4.84 -8.25 -16.48
C GLY A 133 4.79 -8.39 -18.00
N HIS A 134 4.31 -9.54 -18.53
CA HIS A 134 4.22 -9.82 -19.98
C HIS A 134 5.52 -9.57 -20.74
N GLY A 135 6.67 -9.78 -20.10
CA GLY A 135 7.98 -9.57 -20.68
C GLY A 135 8.41 -8.10 -20.83
N THR A 136 7.68 -7.16 -20.22
CA THR A 136 8.05 -5.73 -20.23
C THR A 136 9.02 -5.36 -19.11
N ASN A 137 9.27 -6.27 -18.17
CA ASN A 137 10.21 -6.08 -17.08
C ASN A 137 11.63 -5.90 -17.60
N ASN A 138 12.44 -5.09 -16.91
CA ASN A 138 13.87 -5.18 -17.04
C ASN A 138 14.37 -6.41 -16.26
N PRO A 139 14.97 -7.42 -16.91
CA PRO A 139 15.32 -8.68 -16.25
C PRO A 139 16.36 -8.52 -15.14
N GLU A 140 17.33 -7.63 -15.31
CA GLU A 140 18.39 -7.41 -14.32
C GLU A 140 17.86 -6.74 -13.07
N LEU A 141 17.03 -5.70 -13.24
CA LEU A 141 16.38 -5.03 -12.12
C LEU A 141 15.39 -5.94 -11.39
N LEU A 142 14.65 -6.77 -12.14
CA LEU A 142 13.75 -7.73 -11.54
C LEU A 142 14.51 -8.78 -10.72
N ARG A 143 15.62 -9.30 -11.24
CA ARG A 143 16.48 -10.25 -10.51
C ARG A 143 17.01 -9.63 -9.23
N TYR A 144 17.53 -8.41 -9.32
CA TYR A 144 18.01 -7.68 -8.15
C TYR A 144 16.92 -7.49 -7.08
N LEU A 145 15.71 -7.09 -7.49
CA LEU A 145 14.58 -6.94 -6.58
C LEU A 145 14.24 -8.26 -5.89
N VAL A 146 14.14 -9.33 -6.65
CA VAL A 146 13.76 -10.65 -6.12
C VAL A 146 14.82 -11.16 -5.14
N ASP A 147 16.08 -11.10 -5.51
CA ASP A 147 17.18 -11.64 -4.70
C ASP A 147 17.38 -10.87 -3.38
N ASN A 148 16.92 -9.62 -3.32
CA ASN A 148 17.00 -8.79 -2.13
C ASN A 148 15.65 -8.65 -1.38
N SER A 149 14.60 -9.33 -1.83
CA SER A 149 13.26 -9.15 -1.27
C SER A 149 13.14 -9.61 0.18
N ALA A 150 13.71 -10.77 0.53
CA ALA A 150 13.70 -11.28 1.90
C ALA A 150 14.43 -10.33 2.87
N SER A 151 15.61 -9.84 2.49
CA SER A 151 16.38 -8.92 3.32
C SER A 151 15.66 -7.57 3.53
N ALA A 152 14.90 -7.11 2.54
CA ALA A 152 14.07 -5.91 2.68
C ALA A 152 12.93 -6.13 3.69
N ILE A 153 12.30 -7.31 3.70
CA ILE A 153 11.30 -7.68 4.72
C ILE A 153 11.94 -7.72 6.11
N ASP A 154 13.12 -8.34 6.24
CA ASP A 154 13.84 -8.41 7.52
C ASP A 154 14.21 -7.02 8.06
N TRP A 155 14.62 -6.12 7.16
CA TRP A 155 14.92 -4.75 7.52
C TRP A 155 13.66 -4.00 8.02
N LEU A 156 12.52 -4.15 7.35
CA LEU A 156 11.24 -3.56 7.79
C LEU A 156 10.80 -4.13 9.15
N ASP A 157 10.89 -5.45 9.33
CA ASP A 157 10.56 -6.10 10.60
C ASP A 157 11.46 -5.59 11.75
N SER A 158 12.75 -5.36 11.49
CA SER A 158 13.66 -4.78 12.48
C SER A 158 13.25 -3.38 12.96
N MET A 159 12.43 -2.68 12.18
CA MET A 159 11.86 -1.38 12.51
C MET A 159 10.48 -1.48 13.16
N GLY A 160 9.98 -2.70 13.41
CA GLY A 160 8.66 -2.94 14.01
C GLY A 160 7.50 -2.88 13.02
N ILE A 161 7.76 -3.00 11.72
CA ILE A 161 6.75 -3.11 10.67
C ILE A 161 6.55 -4.59 10.37
N THR A 162 5.45 -5.16 10.81
CA THR A 162 5.08 -6.58 10.65
C THR A 162 3.71 -6.72 9.99
#